data_c4a3764530eb962511228e0b17e8165b
#
_entry.id   c4a3764530eb962511228e0b17e8165b
#
_cell.length_a   1.000
_cell.length_b   1.000
_cell.length_c   1.000
_cell.angle_alpha   90.00
_cell.angle_beta   90.00
_cell.angle_gamma   90.00
#
_symmetry.space_group_name_H-M   'P 1'
#
loop_
_entity.id
_entity.type
_entity.pdbx_description
1 polymer ?
#
loop_
_entity_poly.entity_id
_entity_poly.type
_entity_poly.pdbx_seq_one_letter_code
_entity_poly.pdbx_strand_id
1 'polypeptide(L)'
;MLLAGVMAGCGHRLLAPMQPDGWSAQPIVIGGRFAPDADLDPATGMPVGDDGYSLYVLTEAAGWDFSTATSFVFSFWQRPLVHSWIILGNPGSRLEFGHNGDFGRERPRYYEGVMQRIREDDRNPIAYLWETMSDGQFQSGKPNRPPTFVWRMPITRRRYQVIHDYLMQRKYEQFGVRTNNCTDMVVATTALAGINLSHRIRLTLPPETKFWGRTVRVWTDPQYRVLEFSTPEVLEVDLRQLAQLGIGRDVTEWYLALKP
;
A
#
# COMPACT_ATOMS: atom_id res chain seq x y z
N MET A 1 -0.88 -18.98 33.09
CA MET A 1 -0.80 -17.53 33.43
C MET A 1 -0.02 -16.86 32.31
N LEU A 2 -0.76 -16.40 31.40
CA LEU A 2 -0.78 -15.17 30.62
C LEU A 2 0.53 -14.40 30.55
N LEU A 3 1.08 -14.33 29.34
CA LEU A 3 1.87 -13.20 28.86
C LEU A 3 1.22 -12.70 27.54
N ALA A 4 0.14 -11.93 27.71
CA ALA A 4 -0.35 -11.01 26.70
C ALA A 4 0.42 -9.71 26.92
N GLY A 5 1.55 -9.57 26.23
CA GLY A 5 2.47 -8.45 26.38
C GLY A 5 2.70 -7.74 25.06
N VAL A 6 1.97 -6.64 24.88
CA VAL A 6 2.37 -5.43 24.13
C VAL A 6 2.75 -5.62 22.66
N MET A 7 1.74 -5.65 21.82
CA MET A 7 1.83 -5.25 20.41
C MET A 7 1.26 -3.82 20.28
N ALA A 8 1.92 -2.85 20.87
CA ALA A 8 1.64 -1.43 20.66
C ALA A 8 2.41 -0.93 19.43
N GLY A 9 1.98 -1.37 18.25
CA GLY A 9 2.48 -0.86 16.98
C GLY A 9 1.32 -0.27 16.18
N CYS A 10 1.57 0.70 15.35
CA CYS A 10 0.65 1.51 14.56
C CYS A 10 -0.48 0.76 13.80
N GLY A 11 -0.46 -0.58 13.75
CA GLY A 11 -1.46 -1.41 13.10
C GLY A 11 -2.82 -1.49 13.83
N HIS A 12 -2.90 -1.19 15.14
CA HIS A 12 -4.15 -1.34 15.88
C HIS A 12 -5.22 -0.30 15.54
N ARG A 13 -4.85 0.86 14.98
CA ARG A 13 -5.82 1.88 14.58
C ARG A 13 -6.60 1.51 13.31
N LEU A 14 -6.02 0.70 12.43
CA LEU A 14 -6.68 0.22 11.22
C LEU A 14 -7.82 -0.76 11.49
N LEU A 15 -7.80 -1.41 12.66
CA LEU A 15 -8.76 -2.43 13.06
C LEU A 15 -9.82 -1.90 14.04
N ALA A 16 -9.81 -0.60 14.34
CA ALA A 16 -10.78 0.00 15.26
C ALA A 16 -12.20 -0.06 14.66
N PRO A 17 -13.20 -0.40 15.46
CA PRO A 17 -14.58 -0.44 14.99
C PRO A 17 -15.09 0.95 14.63
N MET A 18 -15.93 0.98 13.70
CA MET A 18 -16.45 2.03 12.86
C MET A 18 -17.41 2.99 13.52
N GLN A 19 -17.45 4.18 12.99
CA GLN A 19 -18.01 5.39 13.55
C GLN A 19 -19.48 5.66 13.19
N PRO A 20 -20.23 6.40 14.06
CA PRO A 20 -21.69 6.62 13.91
C PRO A 20 -22.09 7.58 12.79
N ASP A 21 -21.17 8.22 12.09
CA ASP A 21 -21.43 9.20 11.03
C ASP A 21 -21.58 8.59 9.63
N GLY A 22 -21.66 7.27 9.51
CA GLY A 22 -21.72 6.56 8.24
C GLY A 22 -20.36 6.39 7.53
N TRP A 23 -19.29 6.85 8.15
CA TRP A 23 -17.93 6.58 7.73
C TRP A 23 -17.50 5.18 8.14
N SER A 24 -16.88 4.43 7.22
CA SER A 24 -16.45 3.07 7.46
C SER A 24 -15.11 2.77 6.78
N ALA A 25 -14.14 2.34 7.58
CA ALA A 25 -12.88 1.82 7.08
C ALA A 25 -12.71 0.37 7.54
N GLN A 26 -12.78 -0.57 6.60
CA GLN A 26 -12.58 -1.99 6.88
C GLN A 26 -11.39 -2.48 6.09
N PRO A 27 -10.36 -3.05 6.72
CA PRO A 27 -9.33 -3.77 6.00
C PRO A 27 -9.95 -5.03 5.38
N ILE A 28 -9.75 -5.21 4.08
CA ILE A 28 -10.07 -6.48 3.42
C ILE A 28 -8.80 -7.32 3.51
N VAL A 29 -8.67 -8.05 4.61
CA VAL A 29 -7.53 -8.96 4.84
C VAL A 29 -7.92 -10.32 4.31
N ILE A 30 -7.34 -10.72 3.18
CA ILE A 30 -7.50 -12.09 2.67
C ILE A 30 -6.35 -12.99 3.15
N GLY A 31 -5.36 -12.44 3.84
CA GLY A 31 -4.14 -13.14 4.21
C GLY A 31 -3.28 -13.46 2.99
N GLY A 32 -1.97 -13.44 3.16
CA GLY A 32 -1.05 -13.90 2.13
C GLY A 32 -1.25 -15.38 1.87
N ARG A 33 -1.48 -15.75 0.62
CA ARG A 33 -1.59 -17.15 0.19
C ARG A 33 -0.52 -17.44 -0.84
N PHE A 34 0.03 -18.64 -0.77
CA PHE A 34 0.85 -19.11 -1.88
C PHE A 34 0.01 -19.21 -3.15
N ALA A 35 0.57 -18.72 -4.25
CA ALA A 35 -0.01 -18.95 -5.56
C ALA A 35 0.03 -20.47 -5.89
N PRO A 36 -0.89 -20.99 -6.70
CA PRO A 36 -0.90 -22.42 -7.06
C PRO A 36 0.40 -22.91 -7.72
N ASP A 37 1.13 -21.98 -8.37
CA ASP A 37 2.40 -22.24 -9.04
C ASP A 37 3.63 -21.75 -8.21
N ALA A 38 3.47 -21.50 -6.92
CA ALA A 38 4.56 -21.08 -6.06
C ALA A 38 5.64 -22.15 -6.01
N ASP A 39 6.89 -21.72 -6.10
CA ASP A 39 8.05 -22.62 -5.94
C ASP A 39 8.23 -22.91 -4.43
N LEU A 40 7.64 -24.01 -3.96
CA LEU A 40 7.69 -24.43 -2.57
C LEU A 40 8.55 -25.69 -2.39
N ASP A 41 9.28 -25.74 -1.30
CA ASP A 41 9.96 -26.95 -0.85
C ASP A 41 8.89 -27.98 -0.41
N PRO A 42 8.86 -29.18 -1.02
CA PRO A 42 7.86 -30.18 -0.71
C PRO A 42 7.91 -30.70 0.74
N ALA A 43 9.08 -30.61 1.40
CA ALA A 43 9.26 -31.10 2.76
C ALA A 43 8.80 -30.10 3.81
N THR A 44 8.97 -28.81 3.53
CA THR A 44 8.70 -27.72 4.50
C THR A 44 7.50 -26.88 4.15
N GLY A 45 7.03 -26.91 2.89
CA GLY A 45 5.99 -26.04 2.37
C GLY A 45 6.42 -24.57 2.27
N MET A 46 7.71 -24.28 2.38
CA MET A 46 8.24 -22.92 2.39
C MET A 46 8.76 -22.50 1.00
N PRO A 47 8.77 -21.18 0.67
CA PRO A 47 9.31 -20.72 -0.61
C PRO A 47 10.76 -21.14 -0.82
N VAL A 48 11.04 -21.72 -1.98
CA VAL A 48 12.39 -22.05 -2.44
C VAL A 48 13.00 -20.84 -3.14
N GLY A 49 14.29 -20.65 -2.95
CA GLY A 49 15.05 -19.61 -3.66
C GLY A 49 16.42 -20.09 -4.07
N ASP A 50 16.90 -19.52 -5.15
CA ASP A 50 18.30 -19.74 -5.58
C ASP A 50 19.23 -18.80 -4.82
N ASP A 51 20.48 -19.19 -4.68
CA ASP A 51 21.47 -18.43 -3.93
C ASP A 51 21.64 -17.00 -4.51
N GLY A 52 21.48 -16.03 -3.61
CA GLY A 52 21.62 -14.61 -3.92
C GLY A 52 20.40 -13.94 -4.55
N TYR A 53 19.35 -14.69 -4.93
CA TYR A 53 18.11 -14.09 -5.46
C TYR A 53 17.12 -13.82 -4.36
N SER A 54 16.59 -12.61 -4.30
CA SER A 54 15.66 -12.19 -3.25
C SER A 54 14.73 -11.09 -3.72
N LEU A 55 13.49 -11.12 -3.23
CA LEU A 55 12.55 -10.02 -3.28
C LEU A 55 12.51 -9.35 -1.90
N TYR A 56 12.70 -8.04 -1.88
CA TYR A 56 12.47 -7.20 -0.70
C TYR A 56 11.24 -6.35 -0.96
N VAL A 57 10.37 -6.26 0.01
CA VAL A 57 9.25 -5.33 0.02
C VAL A 57 9.47 -4.34 1.15
N LEU A 58 9.38 -3.07 0.84
CA LEU A 58 9.59 -1.98 1.78
C LEU A 58 8.31 -1.17 1.90
N THR A 59 7.96 -0.82 3.12
CA THR A 59 6.81 0.03 3.42
C THR A 59 7.23 1.23 4.24
N GLU A 60 6.64 2.38 3.97
CA GLU A 60 6.64 3.57 4.80
C GLU A 60 5.19 3.86 5.17
N ALA A 61 4.76 3.36 6.33
CA ALA A 61 3.44 3.60 6.87
C ALA A 61 3.42 4.91 7.68
N ALA A 62 2.40 5.74 7.46
CA ALA A 62 2.24 7.02 8.17
C ALA A 62 1.41 6.92 9.45
N GLY A 63 0.74 5.79 9.67
CA GLY A 63 -0.18 5.61 10.78
C GLY A 63 -1.43 6.47 10.62
N TRP A 64 -2.04 6.46 9.44
CA TRP A 64 -3.28 7.19 9.20
C TRP A 64 -4.40 6.77 10.16
N ASP A 65 -5.15 7.74 10.63
CA ASP A 65 -6.27 7.52 11.52
C ASP A 65 -7.57 7.36 10.70
N PHE A 66 -8.05 6.13 10.63
CA PHE A 66 -9.29 5.78 9.92
C PHE A 66 -10.53 5.82 10.83
N SER A 67 -10.42 6.34 12.05
CA SER A 67 -11.54 6.32 13.02
C SER A 67 -12.72 7.19 12.57
N THR A 68 -12.46 8.33 11.96
CA THR A 68 -13.49 9.22 11.37
C THR A 68 -13.01 9.76 10.03
N ALA A 69 -13.94 10.27 9.19
CA ALA A 69 -13.60 10.96 7.96
C ALA A 69 -12.67 12.16 8.21
N THR A 70 -12.95 12.93 9.26
CA THR A 70 -12.14 14.10 9.63
C THR A 70 -10.74 13.69 10.08
N SER A 71 -10.62 12.67 10.93
CA SER A 71 -9.34 12.14 11.39
C SER A 71 -8.51 11.60 10.22
N PHE A 72 -9.15 10.88 9.30
CA PHE A 72 -8.47 10.38 8.11
C PHE A 72 -7.93 11.51 7.24
N VAL A 73 -8.77 12.48 6.89
CA VAL A 73 -8.36 13.65 6.07
C VAL A 73 -7.24 14.42 6.76
N PHE A 74 -7.33 14.60 8.08
CA PHE A 74 -6.31 15.33 8.84
C PHE A 74 -4.98 14.57 8.90
N SER A 75 -5.00 13.27 9.18
CA SER A 75 -3.79 12.44 9.20
C SER A 75 -3.17 12.29 7.82
N PHE A 76 -4.00 12.18 6.78
CA PHE A 76 -3.56 12.20 5.38
C PHE A 76 -2.92 13.54 5.00
N TRP A 77 -3.50 14.66 5.43
CA TRP A 77 -2.94 15.98 5.17
C TRP A 77 -1.59 16.21 5.89
N GLN A 78 -1.48 15.74 7.13
CA GLN A 78 -0.21 15.82 7.87
C GLN A 78 0.90 14.95 7.28
N ARG A 79 0.54 13.80 6.74
CA ARG A 79 1.47 12.82 6.17
C ARG A 79 0.91 12.24 4.87
N PRO A 80 0.85 13.04 3.79
CA PRO A 80 0.23 12.62 2.53
C PRO A 80 1.06 11.57 1.78
N LEU A 81 2.32 11.42 2.11
CA LEU A 81 3.25 10.55 1.41
C LEU A 81 3.53 9.30 2.24
N VAL A 82 2.69 8.31 2.07
CA VAL A 82 2.99 6.91 2.41
C VAL A 82 3.49 6.23 1.14
N HIS A 83 4.41 5.29 1.28
CA HIS A 83 5.01 4.66 0.13
C HIS A 83 5.30 3.18 0.35
N SER A 84 5.21 2.42 -0.72
CA SER A 84 5.74 1.06 -0.76
C SER A 84 6.53 0.85 -2.05
N TRP A 85 7.62 0.13 -1.94
CA TRP A 85 8.49 -0.16 -3.08
C TRP A 85 9.19 -1.51 -2.89
N ILE A 86 9.93 -1.92 -3.87
CA ILE A 86 10.64 -3.19 -3.85
C ILE A 86 12.12 -3.02 -4.15
N ILE A 87 12.92 -3.97 -3.67
CA ILE A 87 14.26 -4.22 -4.13
C ILE A 87 14.30 -5.65 -4.67
N LEU A 88 14.79 -5.77 -5.89
CA LEU A 88 15.01 -7.04 -6.53
C LEU A 88 16.50 -7.34 -6.51
N GLY A 89 16.88 -8.36 -5.72
CA GLY A 89 18.28 -8.73 -5.50
C GLY A 89 18.70 -9.93 -6.36
N ASN A 90 19.91 -9.86 -6.89
CA ASN A 90 20.62 -10.98 -7.51
C ASN A 90 22.05 -11.07 -6.95
N PRO A 91 22.86 -12.08 -7.28
CA PRO A 91 24.21 -12.24 -6.73
C PRO A 91 25.14 -11.05 -6.92
N GLY A 92 24.92 -10.23 -7.96
CA GLY A 92 25.81 -9.10 -8.29
C GLY A 92 25.25 -7.72 -8.03
N SER A 93 23.91 -7.59 -7.80
CA SER A 93 23.27 -6.27 -7.71
C SER A 93 21.96 -6.28 -6.95
N ARG A 94 21.51 -5.09 -6.62
CA ARG A 94 20.17 -4.82 -6.08
C ARG A 94 19.57 -3.68 -6.89
N LEU A 95 18.41 -3.95 -7.50
CA LEU A 95 17.66 -2.97 -8.27
C LEU A 95 16.45 -2.53 -7.46
N GLU A 96 16.28 -1.23 -7.31
CA GLU A 96 15.19 -0.64 -6.54
C GLU A 96 14.14 -0.08 -7.50
N PHE A 97 12.87 -0.42 -7.23
CA PHE A 97 11.73 -0.05 -8.06
C PHE A 97 10.63 0.52 -7.20
N GLY A 98 10.14 1.69 -7.55
CA GLY A 98 8.99 2.32 -6.95
C GLY A 98 8.09 2.97 -8.00
N HIS A 99 6.83 3.14 -7.65
CA HIS A 99 5.84 3.83 -8.47
C HIS A 99 5.30 5.00 -7.68
N ASN A 100 5.74 6.20 -7.99
CA ASN A 100 5.30 7.44 -7.36
C ASN A 100 4.26 8.17 -8.20
N GLY A 101 3.44 8.99 -7.56
CA GLY A 101 2.44 9.83 -8.21
C GLY A 101 1.93 10.94 -7.29
N ASP A 102 0.83 11.56 -7.68
CA ASP A 102 0.17 12.66 -6.95
C ASP A 102 1.06 13.91 -6.81
N PHE A 103 1.84 14.22 -7.85
CA PHE A 103 2.75 15.36 -7.83
C PHE A 103 2.09 16.71 -8.11
N GLY A 104 0.88 16.72 -8.67
CA GLY A 104 0.17 17.93 -9.05
C GLY A 104 0.74 18.63 -10.30
N ARG A 105 1.34 17.88 -11.24
CA ARG A 105 1.95 18.41 -12.47
C ARG A 105 0.94 18.53 -13.61
N GLU A 106 0.25 17.42 -13.89
CA GLU A 106 -0.76 17.32 -14.95
C GLU A 106 -2.17 17.56 -14.42
N ARG A 107 -2.43 17.10 -13.20
CA ARG A 107 -3.70 17.24 -12.50
C ARG A 107 -3.45 17.71 -11.06
N PRO A 108 -4.36 18.48 -10.45
CA PRO A 108 -4.29 18.78 -9.02
C PRO A 108 -4.10 17.50 -8.20
N ARG A 109 -3.36 17.58 -7.11
CA ARG A 109 -3.24 16.45 -6.16
C ARG A 109 -4.61 15.97 -5.72
N TYR A 110 -4.73 14.71 -5.35
CA TYR A 110 -6.04 14.12 -5.04
C TYR A 110 -6.84 14.94 -4.04
N TYR A 111 -6.22 15.36 -2.93
CA TYR A 111 -6.88 16.23 -1.97
C TYR A 111 -7.30 17.58 -2.58
N GLU A 112 -6.40 18.21 -3.31
CA GLU A 112 -6.65 19.54 -3.93
C GLU A 112 -7.78 19.46 -4.97
N GLY A 113 -7.80 18.40 -5.79
CA GLY A 113 -8.84 18.19 -6.80
C GLY A 113 -10.21 17.93 -6.18
N VAL A 114 -10.30 17.13 -5.12
CA VAL A 114 -11.56 16.95 -4.37
C VAL A 114 -12.01 18.27 -3.77
N MET A 115 -11.11 19.03 -3.13
CA MET A 115 -11.44 20.33 -2.52
C MET A 115 -11.80 21.40 -3.56
N GLN A 116 -11.21 21.33 -4.76
CA GLN A 116 -11.61 22.20 -5.88
C GLN A 116 -13.04 21.89 -6.30
N ARG A 117 -13.41 20.64 -6.52
CA ARG A 117 -14.77 20.23 -6.90
C ARG A 117 -15.81 20.60 -5.83
N ILE A 118 -15.44 20.50 -4.54
CA ILE A 118 -16.31 20.97 -3.44
C ILE A 118 -16.57 22.48 -3.58
N ARG A 119 -15.54 23.28 -3.87
CA ARG A 119 -15.70 24.74 -4.05
C ARG A 119 -16.53 25.11 -5.27
N GLU A 120 -16.49 24.29 -6.30
CA GLU A 120 -17.26 24.42 -7.55
C GLU A 120 -18.69 23.86 -7.42
N ASP A 121 -19.12 23.42 -6.23
CA ASP A 121 -20.41 22.77 -5.94
C ASP A 121 -20.70 21.55 -6.83
N ASP A 122 -19.65 20.79 -7.18
CA ASP A 122 -19.81 19.53 -7.91
C ASP A 122 -20.75 18.59 -7.12
N ARG A 123 -21.60 17.88 -7.86
CA ARG A 123 -22.51 16.89 -7.27
C ARG A 123 -21.80 15.69 -6.67
N ASN A 124 -20.62 15.36 -7.17
CA ASN A 124 -19.82 14.20 -6.78
C ASN A 124 -18.33 14.56 -6.64
N PRO A 125 -17.94 15.46 -5.74
CA PRO A 125 -16.55 15.92 -5.66
C PRO A 125 -15.56 14.75 -5.42
N ILE A 126 -15.99 13.73 -4.68
CA ILE A 126 -15.16 12.55 -4.41
C ILE A 126 -14.84 11.72 -5.68
N ALA A 127 -15.62 11.86 -6.75
CA ALA A 127 -15.41 11.18 -8.03
C ALA A 127 -14.00 11.45 -8.58
N TYR A 128 -13.37 12.57 -8.18
CA TYR A 128 -11.99 12.89 -8.54
C TYR A 128 -11.02 11.74 -8.22
N LEU A 129 -11.22 11.01 -7.12
CA LEU A 129 -10.40 9.88 -6.74
C LEU A 129 -10.58 8.65 -7.66
N TRP A 130 -11.73 8.55 -8.34
CA TRP A 130 -12.03 7.47 -9.30
C TRP A 130 -11.53 7.77 -10.70
N GLU A 131 -11.55 9.04 -11.08
CA GLU A 131 -11.35 9.49 -12.45
C GLU A 131 -9.90 9.88 -12.73
N THR A 132 -9.16 10.28 -11.70
CA THR A 132 -7.79 10.76 -11.87
C THR A 132 -6.81 9.60 -11.96
N MET A 133 -6.05 9.57 -13.05
CA MET A 133 -5.03 8.57 -13.32
C MET A 133 -3.91 9.23 -14.13
N SER A 134 -3.03 9.95 -13.43
CA SER A 134 -1.96 10.75 -14.04
C SER A 134 -0.84 11.03 -13.04
N ASP A 135 0.14 11.82 -13.45
CA ASP A 135 1.27 12.23 -12.60
C ASP A 135 2.12 11.08 -12.07
N GLY A 136 2.02 9.88 -12.65
CA GLY A 136 2.85 8.77 -12.28
C GLY A 136 4.28 8.88 -12.81
N GLN A 137 5.22 8.33 -12.06
CA GLN A 137 6.61 8.19 -12.51
C GLN A 137 7.30 6.99 -11.89
N PHE A 138 8.28 6.47 -12.62
CA PHE A 138 9.24 5.51 -12.08
C PHE A 138 10.10 6.18 -11.01
N GLN A 139 10.33 5.45 -9.93
CA GLN A 139 11.29 5.81 -8.90
C GLN A 139 12.44 4.81 -8.93
N SER A 140 13.65 5.29 -9.09
CA SER A 140 14.86 4.51 -8.86
C SER A 140 15.60 5.06 -7.66
N GLY A 141 16.22 4.17 -6.90
CA GLY A 141 16.97 4.57 -5.73
C GLY A 141 16.11 4.64 -4.45
N LYS A 142 16.77 4.96 -3.36
CA LYS A 142 16.16 4.99 -2.03
C LYS A 142 15.30 6.24 -1.87
N PRO A 143 14.06 6.14 -1.39
CA PRO A 143 13.31 7.32 -1.01
C PRO A 143 14.02 8.08 0.12
N ASN A 144 13.79 9.38 0.22
CA ASN A 144 14.40 10.25 1.24
C ASN A 144 14.00 9.90 2.67
N ARG A 145 13.05 8.97 2.84
CA ARG A 145 12.54 8.53 4.14
C ARG A 145 12.91 7.07 4.41
N PRO A 146 13.21 6.73 5.67
CA PRO A 146 13.43 5.34 6.04
C PRO A 146 12.12 4.55 5.96
N PRO A 147 12.17 3.27 5.53
CA PRO A 147 11.02 2.40 5.63
C PRO A 147 10.66 2.14 7.10
N THR A 148 9.38 1.92 7.36
CA THR A 148 8.87 1.46 8.66
C THR A 148 9.01 -0.05 8.82
N PHE A 149 9.04 -0.76 7.69
CA PHE A 149 9.23 -2.20 7.66
C PHE A 149 9.87 -2.66 6.35
N VAL A 150 10.77 -3.63 6.43
CA VAL A 150 11.41 -4.28 5.28
C VAL A 150 11.27 -5.79 5.41
N TRP A 151 10.52 -6.37 4.49
CA TRP A 151 10.34 -7.81 4.39
C TRP A 151 11.20 -8.38 3.27
N ARG A 152 11.84 -9.54 3.50
CA ARG A 152 12.65 -10.23 2.51
C ARG A 152 12.20 -11.66 2.35
N MET A 153 12.09 -12.12 1.09
CA MET A 153 11.84 -13.51 0.71
C MET A 153 12.89 -13.98 -0.30
N PRO A 154 13.43 -15.20 -0.19
CA PRO A 154 14.19 -15.83 -1.27
C PRO A 154 13.25 -16.11 -2.45
N ILE A 155 13.76 -15.99 -3.67
CA ILE A 155 13.06 -16.33 -4.90
C ILE A 155 13.98 -17.11 -5.84
N THR A 156 13.40 -17.88 -6.75
CA THR A 156 14.19 -18.55 -7.78
C THR A 156 14.67 -17.53 -8.84
N ARG A 157 15.76 -17.87 -9.53
CA ARG A 157 16.25 -17.09 -10.68
C ARG A 157 15.15 -16.87 -11.73
N ARG A 158 14.31 -17.88 -11.95
CA ARG A 158 13.16 -17.78 -12.85
C ARG A 158 12.18 -16.71 -12.41
N ARG A 159 11.81 -16.68 -11.12
CA ARG A 159 10.91 -15.65 -10.57
C ARG A 159 11.54 -14.27 -10.65
N TYR A 160 12.83 -14.17 -10.32
CA TYR A 160 13.56 -12.90 -10.48
C TYR A 160 13.40 -12.35 -11.90
N GLN A 161 13.62 -13.16 -12.94
CA GLN A 161 13.52 -12.71 -14.32
C GLN A 161 12.11 -12.26 -14.68
N VAL A 162 11.08 -13.03 -14.32
CA VAL A 162 9.67 -12.68 -14.56
C VAL A 162 9.31 -11.34 -13.90
N ILE A 163 9.73 -11.15 -12.65
CA ILE A 163 9.49 -9.91 -11.91
C ILE A 163 10.24 -8.73 -12.56
N HIS A 164 11.52 -8.93 -12.90
CA HIS A 164 12.33 -7.91 -13.56
C HIS A 164 11.66 -7.43 -14.85
N ASP A 165 11.28 -8.37 -15.71
CA ASP A 165 10.65 -8.04 -17.01
C ASP A 165 9.32 -7.32 -16.83
N TYR A 166 8.49 -7.74 -15.87
CA TYR A 166 7.26 -7.04 -15.50
C TYR A 166 7.52 -5.59 -15.09
N LEU A 167 8.52 -5.35 -14.23
CA LEU A 167 8.84 -4.02 -13.73
C LEU A 167 9.43 -3.11 -14.81
N MET A 168 10.24 -3.67 -15.70
CA MET A 168 10.81 -2.92 -16.83
C MET A 168 9.78 -2.55 -17.91
N GLN A 169 8.69 -3.31 -18.03
CA GLN A 169 7.63 -3.08 -19.01
C GLN A 169 6.44 -2.29 -18.44
N ARG A 170 6.44 -2.04 -17.13
CA ARG A 170 5.32 -1.33 -16.47
C ARG A 170 5.23 0.12 -16.94
N LYS A 171 3.99 0.57 -17.20
CA LYS A 171 3.68 1.97 -17.48
C LYS A 171 3.59 2.76 -16.20
N TYR A 172 4.64 3.51 -15.89
CA TYR A 172 4.73 4.29 -14.64
C TYR A 172 4.08 5.67 -14.74
N GLU A 173 3.78 6.18 -15.92
CA GLU A 173 3.19 7.50 -16.16
C GLU A 173 1.76 7.64 -15.58
N GLN A 174 1.10 6.53 -15.37
CA GLN A 174 -0.26 6.50 -14.84
C GLN A 174 -0.25 6.10 -13.37
N PHE A 175 -0.69 6.99 -12.51
CA PHE A 175 -0.85 6.72 -11.08
C PHE A 175 -2.30 7.04 -10.67
N GLY A 176 -2.94 6.15 -9.96
CA GLY A 176 -4.32 6.31 -9.50
C GLY A 176 -4.51 5.78 -8.08
N VAL A 177 -5.24 6.51 -7.23
CA VAL A 177 -5.41 6.13 -5.83
C VAL A 177 -6.13 4.80 -5.65
N ARG A 178 -7.14 4.51 -6.46
CA ARG A 178 -7.91 3.26 -6.41
C ARG A 178 -7.18 2.07 -6.97
N THR A 179 -6.44 2.31 -8.03
CA THR A 179 -5.76 1.28 -8.81
C THR A 179 -4.49 1.86 -9.38
N ASN A 180 -3.48 1.02 -9.54
CA ASN A 180 -2.21 1.43 -10.12
C ASN A 180 -1.37 2.39 -9.25
N ASN A 181 -1.50 2.28 -7.92
CA ASN A 181 -0.62 2.98 -6.98
C ASN A 181 0.65 2.17 -6.65
N CYS A 182 1.48 2.70 -5.76
CA CYS A 182 2.72 2.04 -5.33
C CYS A 182 2.46 0.66 -4.72
N THR A 183 1.42 0.53 -3.90
CA THR A 183 1.08 -0.74 -3.24
C THR A 183 0.52 -1.77 -4.22
N ASP A 184 -0.26 -1.34 -5.23
CA ASP A 184 -0.72 -2.23 -6.30
C ASP A 184 0.45 -2.82 -7.11
N MET A 185 1.51 -2.02 -7.34
CA MET A 185 2.74 -2.52 -7.96
C MET A 185 3.39 -3.60 -7.09
N VAL A 186 3.50 -3.38 -5.79
CA VAL A 186 4.07 -4.36 -4.85
C VAL A 186 3.24 -5.63 -4.81
N VAL A 187 1.91 -5.53 -4.72
CA VAL A 187 0.99 -6.68 -4.72
C VAL A 187 1.13 -7.50 -6.00
N ALA A 188 1.20 -6.85 -7.15
CA ALA A 188 1.42 -7.55 -8.42
C ALA A 188 2.79 -8.25 -8.45
N THR A 189 3.82 -7.61 -7.92
CA THR A 189 5.17 -8.18 -7.85
C THR A 189 5.25 -9.39 -6.93
N THR A 190 4.62 -9.32 -5.75
CA THR A 190 4.58 -10.45 -4.80
C THR A 190 3.78 -11.62 -5.37
N ALA A 191 2.72 -11.37 -6.15
CA ALA A 191 1.99 -12.42 -6.86
C ALA A 191 2.90 -13.15 -7.86
N LEU A 192 3.73 -12.43 -8.62
CA LEU A 192 4.73 -13.03 -9.51
C LEU A 192 5.81 -13.80 -8.74
N ALA A 193 6.09 -13.42 -7.51
CA ALA A 193 6.97 -14.18 -6.60
C ALA A 193 6.28 -15.42 -5.98
N GLY A 194 5.00 -15.67 -6.27
CA GLY A 194 4.24 -16.80 -5.76
C GLY A 194 3.46 -16.53 -4.48
N ILE A 195 3.33 -15.27 -4.05
CA ILE A 195 2.55 -14.88 -2.88
C ILE A 195 1.46 -13.90 -3.28
N ASN A 196 0.21 -14.32 -3.17
CA ASN A 196 -0.94 -13.47 -3.40
C ASN A 196 -1.23 -12.66 -2.13
N LEU A 197 -0.95 -11.37 -2.18
CA LEU A 197 -1.38 -10.39 -1.17
C LEU A 197 -2.63 -9.69 -1.70
N SER A 198 -3.66 -9.62 -0.90
CA SER A 198 -4.91 -8.97 -1.31
C SER A 198 -5.34 -7.96 -0.25
N HIS A 199 -4.54 -6.90 -0.12
CA HIS A 199 -4.72 -5.91 0.91
C HIS A 199 -5.31 -4.64 0.34
N ARG A 200 -6.57 -4.42 0.69
CA ARG A 200 -7.29 -3.20 0.39
C ARG A 200 -7.98 -2.69 1.64
N ILE A 201 -8.12 -1.39 1.72
CA ILE A 201 -9.05 -0.74 2.62
C ILE A 201 -10.34 -0.50 1.83
N ARG A 202 -11.46 -0.86 2.44
CA ARG A 202 -12.78 -0.48 1.97
C ARG A 202 -13.29 0.66 2.85
N LEU A 203 -13.40 1.85 2.26
CA LEU A 203 -13.99 3.01 2.90
C LEU A 203 -15.44 3.14 2.42
N THR A 204 -16.39 3.13 3.35
CA THR A 204 -17.77 3.53 3.06
C THR A 204 -17.87 5.03 3.37
N LEU A 205 -18.21 5.80 2.36
CA LEU A 205 -18.29 7.25 2.45
C LEU A 205 -19.75 7.68 2.64
N PRO A 206 -20.06 8.56 3.59
CA PRO A 206 -21.38 9.13 3.70
C PRO A 206 -21.65 10.09 2.50
N PRO A 207 -22.92 10.31 2.10
CA PRO A 207 -23.26 11.25 1.03
C PRO A 207 -22.90 12.70 1.38
N GLU A 208 -22.90 13.01 2.67
CA GLU A 208 -22.52 14.29 3.24
C GLU A 208 -21.62 14.10 4.46
N THR A 209 -20.73 15.02 4.71
CA THR A 209 -19.88 15.02 5.91
C THR A 209 -19.75 16.43 6.48
N LYS A 210 -19.44 16.53 7.77
CA LYS A 210 -19.13 17.81 8.41
C LYS A 210 -17.65 18.12 8.29
N PHE A 211 -17.35 19.24 7.67
CA PHE A 211 -15.99 19.73 7.52
C PHE A 211 -15.92 21.16 8.10
N TRP A 212 -15.16 21.35 9.18
CA TRP A 212 -15.07 22.63 9.91
C TRP A 212 -16.43 23.27 10.20
N GLY A 213 -17.39 22.46 10.70
CA GLY A 213 -18.73 22.91 11.07
C GLY A 213 -19.69 23.14 9.91
N ARG A 214 -19.27 22.96 8.66
CA ARG A 214 -20.12 23.04 7.46
C ARG A 214 -20.45 21.64 6.97
N THR A 215 -21.70 21.43 6.58
CA THR A 215 -22.07 20.19 5.87
C THR A 215 -21.59 20.33 4.43
N VAL A 216 -20.80 19.34 4.00
CA VAL A 216 -20.21 19.25 2.66
C VAL A 216 -20.75 18.00 1.99
N ARG A 217 -21.25 18.17 0.78
CA ARG A 217 -21.66 17.05 -0.08
C ARG A 217 -20.40 16.30 -0.51
N VAL A 218 -20.43 14.98 -0.40
CA VAL A 218 -19.34 14.09 -0.82
C VAL A 218 -19.66 13.44 -2.16
N TRP A 219 -20.91 12.96 -2.30
CA TRP A 219 -21.43 12.37 -3.52
C TRP A 219 -22.97 12.41 -3.54
N THR A 220 -23.56 12.33 -4.73
CA THR A 220 -24.98 12.08 -4.96
C THR A 220 -25.22 10.76 -5.69
N ASP A 221 -24.22 10.30 -6.44
CA ASP A 221 -24.28 9.03 -7.16
C ASP A 221 -23.74 7.91 -6.28
N PRO A 222 -24.58 6.88 -5.97
CA PRO A 222 -24.20 5.78 -5.09
C PRO A 222 -22.99 4.95 -5.55
N GLN A 223 -22.58 5.03 -6.81
CA GLN A 223 -21.36 4.37 -7.28
C GLN A 223 -20.10 4.86 -6.54
N TYR A 224 -20.11 6.08 -5.99
CA TYR A 224 -19.01 6.67 -5.23
C TYR A 224 -19.10 6.41 -3.72
N ARG A 225 -20.10 5.62 -3.29
CA ARG A 225 -20.29 5.30 -1.87
C ARG A 225 -19.13 4.52 -1.28
N VAL A 226 -18.49 3.65 -2.07
CA VAL A 226 -17.44 2.75 -1.58
C VAL A 226 -16.16 2.97 -2.35
N LEU A 227 -15.11 3.39 -1.63
CA LEU A 227 -13.76 3.49 -2.15
C LEU A 227 -12.93 2.31 -1.64
N GLU A 228 -12.40 1.51 -2.55
CA GLU A 228 -11.46 0.44 -2.24
C GLU A 228 -10.09 0.75 -2.85
N PHE A 229 -9.04 0.67 -2.05
CA PHE A 229 -7.67 0.94 -2.50
C PHE A 229 -6.65 0.24 -1.62
N SER A 230 -5.46 0.01 -2.16
CA SER A 230 -4.33 -0.56 -1.44
C SER A 230 -3.50 0.55 -0.78
N THR A 231 -3.00 0.30 0.43
CA THR A 231 -2.13 1.25 1.15
C THR A 231 -0.93 0.54 1.77
N PRO A 232 0.20 1.25 1.96
CA PRO A 232 1.35 0.71 2.67
C PRO A 232 1.05 0.25 4.09
N GLU A 233 0.09 0.89 4.79
CA GLU A 233 -0.32 0.51 6.14
C GLU A 233 -0.85 -0.92 6.20
N VAL A 234 -1.78 -1.23 5.30
CA VAL A 234 -2.41 -2.56 5.28
C VAL A 234 -1.43 -3.60 4.75
N LEU A 235 -0.63 -3.24 3.76
CA LEU A 235 0.44 -4.09 3.25
C LEU A 235 1.45 -4.45 4.35
N GLU A 236 1.86 -3.49 5.18
CA GLU A 236 2.82 -3.73 6.27
C GLU A 236 2.29 -4.74 7.29
N VAL A 237 1.00 -4.63 7.67
CA VAL A 237 0.37 -5.59 8.60
C VAL A 237 0.51 -7.02 8.10
N ASP A 238 0.30 -7.24 6.82
CA ASP A 238 0.40 -8.57 6.19
C ASP A 238 1.82 -9.09 6.13
N LEU A 239 2.72 -8.24 5.68
CA LEU A 239 4.11 -8.63 5.58
C LEU A 239 4.68 -9.02 6.95
N ARG A 240 4.25 -8.32 8.01
CA ARG A 240 4.58 -8.67 9.40
C ARG A 240 3.99 -10.02 9.79
N GLN A 241 2.73 -10.28 9.42
CA GLN A 241 2.10 -11.57 9.66
C GLN A 241 2.81 -12.70 8.90
N LEU A 242 3.15 -12.50 7.63
CA LEU A 242 3.92 -13.47 6.85
C LEU A 242 5.27 -13.78 7.52
N ALA A 243 6.00 -12.74 7.96
CA ALA A 243 7.27 -12.93 8.66
C ALA A 243 7.11 -13.73 9.98
N GLN A 244 6.04 -13.50 10.73
CA GLN A 244 5.71 -14.28 11.95
C GLN A 244 5.40 -15.75 11.65
N LEU A 245 4.81 -16.03 10.49
CA LEU A 245 4.56 -17.39 10.01
C LEU A 245 5.81 -18.06 9.41
N GLY A 246 6.96 -17.36 9.39
CA GLY A 246 8.20 -17.85 8.79
C GLY A 246 8.25 -17.71 7.26
N ILE A 247 7.25 -17.08 6.65
CA ILE A 247 7.21 -16.81 5.22
C ILE A 247 7.99 -15.52 4.94
N GLY A 248 9.22 -15.66 4.50
CA GLY A 248 10.15 -14.54 4.47
C GLY A 248 10.60 -14.12 5.89
N ARG A 249 11.21 -12.96 6.00
CA ARG A 249 11.71 -12.45 7.28
C ARG A 249 11.74 -10.94 7.33
N ASP A 250 11.64 -10.38 8.53
CA ASP A 250 11.94 -8.98 8.83
C ASP A 250 13.44 -8.73 8.70
N VAL A 251 13.83 -7.76 7.90
CA VAL A 251 15.21 -7.32 7.72
C VAL A 251 15.33 -5.80 7.86
N THR A 252 14.42 -5.17 8.58
CA THR A 252 14.34 -3.72 8.72
C THR A 252 15.63 -3.14 9.32
N GLU A 253 16.09 -3.68 10.44
CA GLU A 253 17.31 -3.21 11.09
C GLU A 253 18.55 -3.37 10.19
N TRP A 254 18.66 -4.51 9.53
CA TRP A 254 19.74 -4.73 8.56
C TRP A 254 19.71 -3.70 7.43
N TYR A 255 18.54 -3.41 6.88
CA TYR A 255 18.40 -2.42 5.81
C TYR A 255 18.78 -1.00 6.28
N LEU A 256 18.30 -0.62 7.48
CA LEU A 256 18.61 0.70 8.05
C LEU A 256 20.10 0.86 8.37
N ALA A 257 20.78 -0.21 8.78
CA ALA A 257 22.22 -0.21 9.03
C ALA A 257 23.06 -0.07 7.74
N LEU A 258 22.51 -0.35 6.56
CA LEU A 258 23.18 -0.14 5.28
C LEU A 258 23.14 1.31 4.78
N LYS A 259 22.36 2.19 5.41
CA LYS A 259 22.35 3.61 5.07
C LYS A 259 23.62 4.27 5.61
N PRO A 260 24.39 4.96 4.76
CA PRO A 260 25.48 5.80 5.22
C PRO A 260 24.97 7.00 6.02
#